data_a08d84bb8467e530d777aaf05d300719
#
_entry.id   a08d84bb8467e530d777aaf05d300719
#
_cell.length_a   1.000
_cell.length_b   1.000
_cell.length_c   1.000
_cell.angle_alpha   90.00
_cell.angle_beta   90.00
_cell.angle_gamma   90.00
#
_symmetry.space_group_name_H-M   'P 1'
#
loop_
_entity.id
_entity.type
_entity.pdbx_description
1 polymer ?
#
loop_
_entity_poly.entity_id
_entity_poly.type
_entity_poly.pdbx_seq_one_letter_code
_entity_poly.pdbx_strand_id
1 'polypeptide(L)'
;MNNYEMDNLRETFSRLFVLAVRNKINFTSFTNLLCQSEFLSKIERNKIDDIINIPVEKILFSITGFEVKVDNSYGVYNDAYWSGQNYFDLHLRTNKSFIYIFLKLPLTEMMNIYSIFHEMDFTSLLDYFNKKEKDKTILRLLCEKKNCSLNDISKATSLSLNTLKKYNSSDELLYKASFQNIAKLIKYFDVNYLLFINEK
;
A
#
# COMPACT_ATOMS: atom_id res chain seq x y z
N MET A 1 -11.55 3.95 -16.69
CA MET A 1 -11.97 2.63 -16.17
C MET A 1 -13.49 2.60 -16.10
N ASN A 2 -14.16 1.62 -16.71
CA ASN A 2 -15.61 1.45 -16.62
C ASN A 2 -16.00 0.62 -15.37
N ASN A 3 -17.31 0.55 -15.04
CA ASN A 3 -17.77 -0.14 -13.82
C ASN A 3 -17.41 -1.63 -13.81
N TYR A 4 -17.49 -2.32 -14.95
CA TYR A 4 -17.15 -3.74 -15.06
C TYR A 4 -15.66 -3.99 -14.77
N GLU A 5 -14.79 -3.16 -15.32
CA GLU A 5 -13.34 -3.21 -15.06
C GLU A 5 -13.02 -2.97 -13.60
N MET A 6 -13.68 -2.00 -12.97
CA MET A 6 -13.51 -1.70 -11.55
C MET A 6 -13.91 -2.88 -10.66
N ASP A 7 -15.06 -3.50 -10.95
CA ASP A 7 -15.55 -4.64 -10.17
C ASP A 7 -14.64 -5.86 -10.34
N ASN A 8 -14.16 -6.11 -11.56
CA ASN A 8 -13.22 -7.21 -11.83
C ASN A 8 -11.90 -7.00 -11.10
N LEU A 9 -11.33 -5.80 -11.12
CA LEU A 9 -10.10 -5.50 -10.39
C LEU A 9 -10.28 -5.56 -8.89
N ARG A 10 -11.41 -5.07 -8.36
CA ARG A 10 -11.76 -5.19 -6.94
C ARG A 10 -11.80 -6.66 -6.50
N GLU A 11 -12.47 -7.50 -7.28
CA GLU A 11 -12.52 -8.94 -7.05
C GLU A 11 -11.13 -9.60 -7.13
N THR A 12 -10.35 -9.26 -8.16
CA THR A 12 -8.98 -9.75 -8.32
C THR A 12 -8.10 -9.36 -7.13
N PHE A 13 -8.23 -8.12 -6.65
CA PHE A 13 -7.49 -7.64 -5.49
C PHE A 13 -7.88 -8.41 -4.22
N SER A 14 -9.19 -8.63 -3.99
CA SER A 14 -9.69 -9.41 -2.86
C SER A 14 -9.17 -10.83 -2.86
N ARG A 15 -9.22 -11.51 -4.00
CA ARG A 15 -8.72 -12.87 -4.17
C ARG A 15 -7.20 -12.97 -4.01
N LEU A 16 -6.46 -11.95 -4.43
CA LEU A 16 -5.02 -11.89 -4.27
C LEU A 16 -4.61 -11.89 -2.79
N PHE A 17 -5.33 -11.13 -1.95
CA PHE A 17 -5.11 -11.11 -0.51
C PHE A 17 -5.47 -12.44 0.16
N VAL A 18 -6.59 -13.05 -0.23
CA VAL A 18 -6.97 -14.40 0.24
C VAL A 18 -5.88 -15.41 -0.09
N LEU A 19 -5.37 -15.41 -1.32
CA LEU A 19 -4.31 -16.35 -1.73
C LEU A 19 -3.01 -16.11 -0.95
N ALA A 20 -2.64 -14.84 -0.70
CA ALA A 20 -1.45 -14.51 0.07
C ALA A 20 -1.55 -15.03 1.51
N VAL A 21 -2.68 -14.80 2.19
CA VAL A 21 -2.93 -15.27 3.56
C VAL A 21 -2.92 -16.79 3.62
N ARG A 22 -3.61 -17.44 2.71
CA ARG A 22 -3.74 -18.89 2.62
C ARG A 22 -2.41 -19.59 2.40
N ASN A 23 -1.55 -19.03 1.57
CA ASN A 23 -0.21 -19.56 1.34
C ASN A 23 0.79 -19.12 2.43
N LYS A 24 0.29 -18.53 3.54
CA LYS A 24 1.08 -18.09 4.71
C LYS A 24 2.22 -17.13 4.33
N ILE A 25 2.01 -16.29 3.32
CA ILE A 25 2.97 -15.28 2.93
C ILE A 25 2.97 -14.20 4.00
N ASN A 26 4.15 -13.81 4.47
CA ASN A 26 4.28 -12.73 5.44
C ASN A 26 3.67 -11.43 4.90
N PHE A 27 2.77 -10.79 5.66
CA PHE A 27 1.99 -9.63 5.23
C PHE A 27 2.86 -8.43 4.82
N THR A 28 3.92 -8.16 5.58
CA THR A 28 4.84 -7.06 5.25
C THR A 28 5.60 -7.35 3.96
N SER A 29 6.07 -8.59 3.78
CA SER A 29 6.75 -9.00 2.56
C SER A 29 5.81 -8.95 1.37
N PHE A 30 4.58 -9.45 1.52
CA PHE A 30 3.56 -9.44 0.46
C PHE A 30 3.24 -8.02 -0.01
N THR A 31 2.90 -7.10 0.92
CA THR A 31 2.56 -5.72 0.56
C THR A 31 3.75 -4.96 -0.04
N ASN A 32 4.99 -5.23 0.41
CA ASN A 32 6.19 -4.65 -0.19
C ASN A 32 6.40 -5.14 -1.62
N LEU A 33 6.31 -6.46 -1.87
CA LEU A 33 6.43 -7.04 -3.21
C LEU A 33 5.30 -6.57 -4.13
N LEU A 34 4.08 -6.50 -3.62
CA LEU A 34 2.93 -5.97 -4.35
C LEU A 34 3.17 -4.52 -4.79
N CYS A 35 3.69 -3.65 -3.91
CA CYS A 35 4.04 -2.26 -4.25
C CYS A 35 5.15 -2.13 -5.31
N GLN A 36 5.97 -3.15 -5.48
CA GLN A 36 7.03 -3.18 -6.50
C GLN A 36 6.58 -3.88 -7.79
N SER A 37 5.39 -4.48 -7.80
CA SER A 37 4.90 -5.28 -8.92
C SER A 37 4.47 -4.44 -10.12
N GLU A 38 4.65 -5.01 -11.31
CA GLU A 38 4.11 -4.44 -12.54
C GLU A 38 2.57 -4.39 -12.50
N PHE A 39 1.94 -5.38 -11.86
CA PHE A 39 0.49 -5.43 -11.67
C PHE A 39 -0.03 -4.15 -11.01
N LEU A 40 0.51 -3.77 -9.85
CA LEU A 40 0.07 -2.58 -9.14
C LEU A 40 0.39 -1.30 -9.93
N SER A 41 1.58 -1.23 -10.53
CA SER A 41 1.98 -0.10 -11.38
C SER A 41 1.03 0.12 -12.57
N LYS A 42 0.50 -0.95 -13.18
CA LYS A 42 -0.48 -0.86 -14.26
C LYS A 42 -1.82 -0.32 -13.76
N ILE A 43 -2.30 -0.76 -12.60
CA ILE A 43 -3.53 -0.24 -11.98
C ILE A 43 -3.39 1.27 -11.73
N GLU A 44 -2.33 1.68 -11.03
CA GLU A 44 -2.10 3.10 -10.70
C GLU A 44 -1.94 4.01 -11.92
N ARG A 45 -1.47 3.46 -13.04
CA ARG A 45 -1.37 4.19 -14.32
C ARG A 45 -2.59 4.05 -15.23
N ASN A 46 -3.65 3.41 -14.75
CA ASN A 46 -4.87 3.10 -15.52
C ASN A 46 -4.58 2.33 -16.83
N LYS A 47 -3.59 1.42 -16.83
CA LYS A 47 -3.20 0.54 -17.93
C LYS A 47 -3.66 -0.89 -17.65
N ILE A 48 -4.98 -1.10 -17.58
CA ILE A 48 -5.58 -2.32 -17.06
C ILE A 48 -5.84 -3.38 -18.10
N ASP A 49 -5.90 -3.03 -19.40
CA ASP A 49 -6.24 -3.96 -20.50
C ASP A 49 -5.38 -5.23 -20.49
N ASP A 50 -4.09 -5.06 -20.11
CA ASP A 50 -3.12 -6.17 -20.08
C ASP A 50 -3.24 -7.07 -18.84
N ILE A 51 -4.00 -6.66 -17.82
CA ILE A 51 -4.05 -7.36 -16.53
C ILE A 51 -5.41 -7.87 -16.12
N ILE A 52 -6.49 -7.34 -16.71
CA ILE A 52 -7.86 -7.60 -16.28
C ILE A 52 -8.29 -9.08 -16.41
N ASN A 53 -7.66 -9.83 -17.32
CA ASN A 53 -7.96 -11.24 -17.58
C ASN A 53 -6.86 -12.20 -17.10
N ILE A 54 -5.87 -11.70 -16.35
CA ILE A 54 -4.81 -12.58 -15.83
C ILE A 54 -5.37 -13.34 -14.61
N PRO A 55 -5.26 -14.69 -14.58
CA PRO A 55 -5.64 -15.46 -13.40
C PRO A 55 -4.88 -14.96 -12.16
N VAL A 56 -5.58 -14.83 -11.03
CA VAL A 56 -5.03 -14.25 -9.79
C VAL A 56 -3.82 -15.06 -9.28
N GLU A 57 -3.78 -16.36 -9.54
CA GLU A 57 -2.67 -17.24 -9.20
C GLU A 57 -1.39 -16.86 -9.96
N LYS A 58 -1.53 -16.50 -11.24
CA LYS A 58 -0.40 -16.01 -12.05
C LYS A 58 0.08 -14.65 -11.60
N ILE A 59 -0.85 -13.78 -11.17
CA ILE A 59 -0.50 -12.48 -10.58
C ILE A 59 0.30 -12.72 -9.31
N LEU A 60 -0.17 -13.56 -8.38
CA LEU A 60 0.55 -13.85 -7.15
C LEU A 60 1.93 -14.47 -7.41
N PHE A 61 2.01 -15.40 -8.37
CA PHE A 61 3.31 -15.98 -8.78
C PHE A 61 4.26 -14.91 -9.30
N SER A 62 3.79 -13.99 -10.16
CA SER A 62 4.62 -12.89 -10.68
C SER A 62 5.13 -11.94 -9.60
N ILE A 63 4.37 -11.77 -8.50
CA ILE A 63 4.70 -10.91 -7.37
C ILE A 63 5.68 -11.61 -6.42
N THR A 64 5.47 -12.89 -6.13
CA THR A 64 6.15 -13.59 -5.03
C THR A 64 7.19 -14.61 -5.49
N GLY A 65 7.12 -15.08 -6.74
CA GLY A 65 7.92 -16.17 -7.25
C GLY A 65 7.52 -17.57 -6.73
N PHE A 66 6.45 -17.67 -5.92
CA PHE A 66 5.99 -18.94 -5.34
C PHE A 66 4.82 -19.51 -6.12
N GLU A 67 4.87 -20.83 -6.43
CA GLU A 67 3.71 -21.55 -6.94
C GLU A 67 2.61 -21.61 -5.87
N VAL A 68 1.42 -21.23 -6.28
CA VAL A 68 0.25 -21.11 -5.42
C VAL A 68 -0.54 -22.41 -5.44
N LYS A 69 -0.82 -22.97 -4.26
CA LYS A 69 -1.81 -24.05 -4.15
C LYS A 69 -3.22 -23.44 -4.22
N VAL A 70 -3.91 -23.75 -5.31
CA VAL A 70 -5.31 -23.38 -5.50
C VAL A 70 -6.19 -24.42 -4.80
N ASP A 71 -6.89 -24.01 -3.78
CA ASP A 71 -7.98 -24.78 -3.16
C ASP A 71 -9.23 -23.88 -3.14
N ASN A 72 -10.40 -24.39 -3.50
CA ASN A 72 -11.62 -23.63 -3.73
C ASN A 72 -12.38 -23.19 -2.46
N SER A 73 -11.80 -23.29 -1.28
CA SER A 73 -12.43 -22.90 0.00
C SER A 73 -12.32 -21.39 0.27
N TYR A 74 -13.05 -20.57 -0.45
CA TYR A 74 -13.05 -19.09 -0.27
C TYR A 74 -13.66 -18.62 1.06
N GLY A 75 -14.43 -19.45 1.76
CA GLY A 75 -15.20 -19.05 2.94
C GLY A 75 -14.42 -18.87 4.25
N VAL A 76 -13.12 -19.15 4.29
CA VAL A 76 -12.33 -19.19 5.53
C VAL A 76 -11.50 -17.92 5.79
N TYR A 77 -11.43 -16.99 4.85
CA TYR A 77 -10.54 -15.82 4.90
C TYR A 77 -11.30 -14.53 4.57
N ASN A 78 -12.46 -14.33 5.23
CA ASN A 78 -13.32 -13.18 4.99
C ASN A 78 -12.63 -11.84 5.30
N ASP A 79 -11.79 -11.80 6.32
CA ASP A 79 -10.97 -10.65 6.70
C ASP A 79 -9.96 -10.28 5.62
N ALA A 80 -9.30 -11.26 4.99
CA ALA A 80 -8.38 -11.03 3.89
C ALA A 80 -9.11 -10.57 2.63
N TYR A 81 -10.25 -11.20 2.29
CA TYR A 81 -11.07 -10.82 1.15
C TYR A 81 -11.55 -9.37 1.31
N TRP A 82 -12.14 -9.06 2.46
CA TRP A 82 -12.61 -7.71 2.80
C TRP A 82 -11.47 -6.69 2.77
N SER A 83 -10.29 -7.05 3.29
CA SER A 83 -9.12 -6.16 3.27
C SER A 83 -8.71 -5.80 1.84
N GLY A 84 -8.61 -6.78 0.94
CA GLY A 84 -8.27 -6.53 -0.46
C GLY A 84 -9.26 -5.61 -1.14
N GLN A 85 -10.57 -5.86 -0.97
CA GLN A 85 -11.65 -5.04 -1.50
C GLN A 85 -11.54 -3.58 -1.03
N ASN A 86 -11.36 -3.40 0.28
CA ASN A 86 -11.33 -2.07 0.87
C ASN A 86 -10.05 -1.29 0.58
N TYR A 87 -8.91 -1.95 0.40
CA TYR A 87 -7.71 -1.27 -0.10
C TYR A 87 -7.91 -0.71 -1.50
N PHE A 88 -8.57 -1.47 -2.38
CA PHE A 88 -8.90 -1.00 -3.72
C PHE A 88 -9.86 0.18 -3.68
N ASP A 89 -10.90 0.12 -2.85
CA ASP A 89 -11.87 1.21 -2.67
C ASP A 89 -11.25 2.45 -2.04
N LEU A 90 -10.34 2.31 -1.08
CA LEU A 90 -9.56 3.42 -0.52
C LEU A 90 -8.74 4.11 -1.62
N HIS A 91 -8.04 3.35 -2.47
CA HIS A 91 -7.30 3.91 -3.60
C HIS A 91 -8.22 4.73 -4.52
N LEU A 92 -9.35 4.17 -4.94
CA LEU A 92 -10.30 4.86 -5.83
C LEU A 92 -10.90 6.13 -5.21
N ARG A 93 -11.24 6.09 -3.92
CA ARG A 93 -11.93 7.21 -3.24
C ARG A 93 -10.98 8.30 -2.79
N THR A 94 -9.76 7.96 -2.44
CA THR A 94 -8.78 8.94 -1.92
C THR A 94 -7.80 9.43 -2.98
N ASN A 95 -7.72 8.75 -4.12
CA ASN A 95 -6.70 8.97 -5.14
C ASN A 95 -5.26 8.89 -4.58
N LYS A 96 -5.07 8.09 -3.52
CA LYS A 96 -3.74 7.84 -2.93
C LYS A 96 -3.13 6.59 -3.53
N SER A 97 -1.82 6.57 -3.72
CA SER A 97 -1.11 5.36 -4.15
C SER A 97 -1.27 4.23 -3.13
N PHE A 98 -1.27 2.98 -3.60
CA PHE A 98 -1.38 1.82 -2.72
C PHE A 98 -0.25 1.75 -1.70
N ILE A 99 0.97 2.13 -2.08
CA ILE A 99 2.10 2.17 -1.16
C ILE A 99 1.85 3.14 0.00
N TYR A 100 1.21 4.28 -0.27
CA TYR A 100 0.81 5.24 0.76
C TYR A 100 -0.25 4.64 1.68
N ILE A 101 -1.28 4.00 1.10
CA ILE A 101 -2.37 3.39 1.88
C ILE A 101 -1.82 2.27 2.77
N PHE A 102 -1.00 1.36 2.26
CA PHE A 102 -0.38 0.29 3.05
C PHE A 102 0.57 0.80 4.14
N LEU A 103 1.20 1.95 3.92
CA LEU A 103 2.04 2.59 4.93
C LEU A 103 1.21 3.18 6.07
N LYS A 104 0.09 3.83 5.75
CA LYS A 104 -0.80 4.47 6.74
C LYS A 104 -1.72 3.48 7.44
N LEU A 105 -2.13 2.43 6.76
CA LEU A 105 -2.98 1.36 7.26
C LEU A 105 -2.40 0.00 6.85
N PRO A 106 -1.47 -0.57 7.64
CA PRO A 106 -0.85 -1.85 7.35
C PRO A 106 -1.85 -3.01 7.30
N LEU A 107 -1.57 -4.06 6.50
CA LEU A 107 -2.47 -5.22 6.34
C LEU A 107 -2.83 -5.91 7.66
N THR A 108 -1.88 -6.01 8.60
CA THR A 108 -2.16 -6.55 9.94
C THR A 108 -3.22 -5.75 10.68
N GLU A 109 -3.17 -4.42 10.58
CA GLU A 109 -4.18 -3.55 11.19
C GLU A 109 -5.51 -3.64 10.44
N MET A 110 -5.48 -3.63 9.10
CA MET A 110 -6.68 -3.76 8.26
C MET A 110 -7.46 -5.03 8.59
N MET A 111 -6.79 -6.17 8.72
CA MET A 111 -7.43 -7.44 9.11
C MET A 111 -7.96 -7.41 10.55
N ASN A 112 -7.25 -6.78 11.48
CA ASN A 112 -7.69 -6.68 12.88
C ASN A 112 -8.96 -5.84 13.06
N ILE A 113 -9.15 -4.81 12.23
CA ILE A 113 -10.36 -3.97 12.29
C ILE A 113 -11.56 -4.57 11.55
N TYR A 114 -11.38 -5.70 10.84
CA TYR A 114 -12.46 -6.39 10.12
C TYR A 114 -13.69 -6.62 11.00
N SER A 115 -13.51 -7.16 12.21
CA SER A 115 -14.61 -7.44 13.12
C SER A 115 -15.48 -6.23 13.48
N ILE A 116 -14.93 -5.03 13.34
CA ILE A 116 -15.63 -3.77 13.64
C ILE A 116 -16.27 -3.18 12.39
N PHE A 117 -15.55 -3.18 11.27
CA PHE A 117 -15.92 -2.41 10.08
C PHE A 117 -16.64 -3.21 9.00
N HIS A 118 -16.65 -4.57 9.05
CA HIS A 118 -17.22 -5.38 7.97
C HIS A 118 -18.73 -5.23 7.78
N GLU A 119 -19.44 -4.82 8.85
CA GLU A 119 -20.88 -4.52 8.81
C GLU A 119 -21.20 -3.02 8.67
N MET A 120 -20.16 -2.17 8.65
CA MET A 120 -20.32 -0.72 8.53
C MET A 120 -20.26 -0.26 7.08
N ASP A 121 -20.81 0.93 6.82
CA ASP A 121 -20.60 1.62 5.54
C ASP A 121 -19.12 1.91 5.28
N PHE A 122 -18.72 1.90 4.03
CA PHE A 122 -17.36 2.26 3.61
C PHE A 122 -16.92 3.65 4.11
N THR A 123 -17.86 4.58 4.30
CA THR A 123 -17.60 5.92 4.87
C THR A 123 -16.96 5.85 6.25
N SER A 124 -17.33 4.89 7.08
CA SER A 124 -16.74 4.68 8.41
C SER A 124 -15.27 4.28 8.32
N LEU A 125 -14.93 3.39 7.39
CA LEU A 125 -13.55 3.01 7.13
C LEU A 125 -12.74 4.17 6.52
N LEU A 126 -13.35 4.95 5.63
CA LEU A 126 -12.72 6.14 5.05
C LEU A 126 -12.40 7.19 6.12
N ASP A 127 -13.31 7.43 7.07
CA ASP A 127 -13.08 8.34 8.18
C ASP A 127 -11.98 7.83 9.12
N TYR A 128 -11.95 6.53 9.38
CA TYR A 128 -10.85 5.90 10.11
C TYR A 128 -9.52 6.10 9.42
N PHE A 129 -9.45 5.87 8.10
CA PHE A 129 -8.25 6.09 7.30
C PHE A 129 -7.81 7.56 7.31
N ASN A 130 -8.74 8.50 7.11
CA ASN A 130 -8.47 9.95 7.15
C ASN A 130 -7.91 10.41 8.51
N LYS A 131 -8.34 9.78 9.60
CA LYS A 131 -7.74 10.02 10.93
C LYS A 131 -6.31 9.52 10.98
N LYS A 132 -6.06 8.30 10.49
CA LYS A 132 -4.70 7.72 10.42
C LYS A 132 -3.73 8.56 9.57
N GLU A 133 -4.21 9.15 8.47
CA GLU A 133 -3.37 10.04 7.66
C GLU A 133 -2.79 11.21 8.48
N LYS A 134 -3.57 11.75 9.43
CA LYS A 134 -3.18 12.90 10.26
C LYS A 134 -2.29 12.53 11.44
N ASP A 135 -2.31 11.28 11.89
CA ASP A 135 -1.61 10.86 13.12
C ASP A 135 -0.07 10.90 12.98
N LYS A 136 0.46 10.45 11.85
CA LYS A 136 1.90 10.36 11.62
C LYS A 136 2.24 10.70 10.17
N THR A 137 3.34 11.42 9.99
CA THR A 137 3.87 11.71 8.65
C THR A 137 4.50 10.47 8.00
N ILE A 138 4.65 10.51 6.67
CA ILE A 138 5.34 9.46 5.89
C ILE A 138 6.74 9.21 6.44
N LEU A 139 7.53 10.27 6.65
CA LEU A 139 8.90 10.14 7.12
C LEU A 139 8.96 9.49 8.51
N ARG A 140 8.03 9.83 9.41
CA ARG A 140 7.94 9.21 10.74
C ARG A 140 7.63 7.73 10.65
N LEU A 141 6.67 7.33 9.81
CA LEU A 141 6.31 5.92 9.60
C LEU A 141 7.48 5.12 8.99
N LEU A 142 8.20 5.71 8.05
CA LEU A 142 9.39 5.08 7.46
C LEU A 142 10.51 4.91 8.50
N CYS A 143 10.72 5.90 9.37
CA CYS A 143 11.67 5.80 10.48
C CYS A 143 11.29 4.67 11.44
N GLU A 144 10.02 4.58 11.83
CA GLU A 144 9.53 3.51 12.71
C GLU A 144 9.71 2.13 12.05
N LYS A 145 9.34 1.99 10.77
CA LYS A 145 9.48 0.74 10.01
C LYS A 145 10.95 0.28 9.90
N LYS A 146 11.89 1.22 9.71
CA LYS A 146 13.33 0.94 9.58
C LYS A 146 14.08 0.96 10.91
N ASN A 147 13.40 1.29 12.01
CA ASN A 147 13.97 1.49 13.34
C ASN A 147 15.18 2.44 13.31
N CYS A 148 15.03 3.62 12.69
CA CYS A 148 16.09 4.61 12.54
C CYS A 148 15.65 6.00 13.01
N SER A 149 16.63 6.82 13.38
CA SER A 149 16.44 8.22 13.78
C SER A 149 16.68 9.18 12.62
N LEU A 150 16.23 10.45 12.76
CA LEU A 150 16.57 11.51 11.79
C LEU A 150 18.08 11.75 11.71
N ASN A 151 18.83 11.49 12.78
CA ASN A 151 20.30 11.57 12.77
C ASN A 151 20.93 10.52 11.85
N ASP A 152 20.41 9.28 11.89
CA ASP A 152 20.90 8.20 11.03
C ASP A 152 20.63 8.51 9.55
N ILE A 153 19.45 9.04 9.24
CA ILE A 153 19.11 9.49 7.88
C ILE A 153 20.06 10.62 7.47
N SER A 154 20.28 11.61 8.33
CA SER A 154 21.17 12.74 8.05
C SER A 154 22.57 12.27 7.69
N LYS A 155 23.15 11.36 8.47
CA LYS A 155 24.49 10.79 8.23
C LYS A 155 24.54 10.01 6.91
N ALA A 156 23.53 9.18 6.64
CA ALA A 156 23.52 8.32 5.46
C ALA A 156 23.22 9.07 4.14
N THR A 157 22.42 10.14 4.21
CA THR A 157 21.94 10.86 3.01
C THR A 157 22.59 12.20 2.79
N SER A 158 23.36 12.71 3.78
CA SER A 158 23.90 14.09 3.82
C SER A 158 22.80 15.17 3.73
N LEU A 159 21.57 14.85 4.13
CA LEU A 159 20.49 15.82 4.32
C LEU A 159 20.65 16.49 5.69
N SER A 160 20.46 17.82 5.76
CA SER A 160 20.55 18.52 7.03
C SER A 160 19.43 18.07 8.00
N LEU A 161 19.72 18.00 9.29
CA LEU A 161 18.71 17.70 10.30
C LEU A 161 17.53 18.67 10.26
N ASN A 162 17.77 19.94 9.98
CA ASN A 162 16.71 20.93 9.85
C ASN A 162 15.78 20.62 8.67
N THR A 163 16.31 20.15 7.53
CA THR A 163 15.52 19.69 6.39
C THR A 163 14.69 18.47 6.77
N LEU A 164 15.30 17.48 7.42
CA LEU A 164 14.60 16.26 7.86
C LEU A 164 13.52 16.55 8.91
N LYS A 165 13.76 17.47 9.85
CA LYS A 165 12.74 17.91 10.82
C LYS A 165 11.54 18.55 10.12
N LYS A 166 11.74 19.37 9.07
CA LYS A 166 10.65 19.93 8.26
C LYS A 166 9.84 18.82 7.58
N TYR A 167 10.49 17.86 6.95
CA TYR A 167 9.81 16.73 6.29
C TYR A 167 9.09 15.82 7.30
N ASN A 168 9.64 15.70 8.52
CA ASN A 168 9.01 14.93 9.59
C ASN A 168 7.84 15.65 10.27
N SER A 169 7.66 16.95 10.04
CA SER A 169 6.56 17.71 10.61
C SER A 169 5.32 17.76 9.70
N SER A 170 5.48 17.53 8.39
CA SER A 170 4.38 17.63 7.42
C SER A 170 4.69 16.88 6.13
N ASP A 171 3.76 16.03 5.70
CA ASP A 171 3.83 15.37 4.39
C ASP A 171 3.76 16.39 3.23
N GLU A 172 3.06 17.50 3.41
CA GLU A 172 3.02 18.56 2.41
C GLU A 172 4.41 19.18 2.15
N LEU A 173 5.21 19.37 3.20
CA LEU A 173 6.59 19.84 3.06
C LEU A 173 7.50 18.78 2.42
N LEU A 174 7.23 17.51 2.68
CA LEU A 174 7.92 16.40 2.04
C LEU A 174 7.62 16.33 0.54
N TYR A 175 6.36 16.49 0.13
CA TYR A 175 5.96 16.52 -1.28
C TYR A 175 6.54 17.70 -2.07
N LYS A 176 6.85 18.82 -1.40
CA LYS A 176 7.51 20.00 -1.98
C LYS A 176 9.04 19.89 -2.00
N ALA A 177 9.60 18.77 -1.53
CA ALA A 177 11.05 18.58 -1.51
C ALA A 177 11.63 18.51 -2.94
N SER A 178 12.89 18.92 -3.09
CA SER A 178 13.59 18.76 -4.36
C SER A 178 13.74 17.29 -4.74
N PHE A 179 13.74 17.00 -6.04
CA PHE A 179 13.94 15.63 -6.55
C PHE A 179 15.21 14.98 -5.98
N GLN A 180 16.30 15.75 -5.83
CA GLN A 180 17.55 15.24 -5.26
C GLN A 180 17.37 14.75 -3.80
N ASN A 181 16.60 15.48 -2.99
CA ASN A 181 16.32 15.08 -1.61
C ASN A 181 15.43 13.84 -1.56
N ILE A 182 14.41 13.80 -2.40
CA ILE A 182 13.52 12.63 -2.52
C ILE A 182 14.31 11.39 -2.98
N ALA A 183 15.15 11.51 -4.01
CA ALA A 183 15.97 10.40 -4.50
C ALA A 183 16.89 9.82 -3.40
N LYS A 184 17.44 10.65 -2.52
CA LYS A 184 18.23 10.21 -1.36
C LYS A 184 17.39 9.43 -0.35
N LEU A 185 16.17 9.90 -0.08
CA LEU A 185 15.24 9.21 0.84
C LEU A 185 14.76 7.88 0.25
N ILE A 186 14.40 7.85 -1.03
CA ILE A 186 14.04 6.62 -1.75
C ILE A 186 15.16 5.58 -1.61
N LYS A 187 16.39 5.96 -1.93
CA LYS A 187 17.55 5.07 -1.83
C LYS A 187 17.80 4.58 -0.41
N TYR A 188 17.66 5.47 0.59
CA TYR A 188 17.90 5.13 1.99
C TYR A 188 16.84 4.18 2.55
N PHE A 189 15.56 4.42 2.26
CA PHE A 189 14.45 3.62 2.76
C PHE A 189 14.11 2.41 1.89
N ASP A 190 14.66 2.35 0.67
CA ASP A 190 14.35 1.31 -0.33
C ASP A 190 12.84 1.24 -0.62
N VAL A 191 12.27 2.38 -0.98
CA VAL A 191 10.83 2.54 -1.24
C VAL A 191 10.57 3.07 -2.65
N ASN A 192 9.35 2.83 -3.17
CA ASN A 192 8.94 3.36 -4.46
C ASN A 192 8.76 4.88 -4.40
N TYR A 193 9.12 5.58 -5.47
CA TYR A 193 8.98 7.04 -5.61
C TYR A 193 7.53 7.54 -5.50
N LEU A 194 6.54 6.70 -5.85
CA LEU A 194 5.10 7.01 -5.76
C LEU A 194 4.67 7.41 -4.35
N LEU A 195 5.38 6.94 -3.31
CA LEU A 195 5.13 7.36 -1.93
C LEU A 195 5.32 8.87 -1.71
N PHE A 196 6.15 9.51 -2.54
CA PHE A 196 6.54 10.93 -2.41
C PHE A 196 5.87 11.84 -3.44
N ILE A 197 4.90 11.33 -4.20
CA ILE A 197 4.10 12.10 -5.15
C ILE A 197 2.73 12.33 -4.52
N ASN A 198 2.33 13.61 -4.47
CA ASN A 198 0.95 13.96 -4.17
C ASN A 198 0.21 14.12 -5.50
N GLU A 199 -0.45 13.06 -5.94
CA GLU A 199 -1.35 13.13 -7.09
C GLU A 199 -2.59 13.92 -6.64
N LYS A 200 -2.68 15.20 -7.09
CA LYS A 200 -3.86 16.03 -6.91
C LYS A 200 -4.81 15.81 -8.06
#